data_c67273bec880cf2b566f48a3a1b33475
#
_entry.id   c67273bec880cf2b566f48a3a1b33475
#
_cell.length_a   1.000
_cell.length_b   1.000
_cell.length_c   1.000
_cell.angle_alpha   90.00
_cell.angle_beta   90.00
_cell.angle_gamma   90.00
#
_symmetry.space_group_name_H-M   'P 1'
#
loop_
_entity.id
_entity.type
_entity.pdbx_description
1 polymer ?
#
loop_
_entity_poly.entity_id
_entity_poly.type
_entity_poly.pdbx_seq_one_letter_code
_entity_poly.pdbx_strand_id
1 'polypeptide(L)'
;MEFNQYNTTVQQWIHTVLENRETNADVVLECCRDIIAYGRKTDDSKLMGFGFFYGGEIYYELNDGAHFFHMMTEALMYLDRAEEWELVVRCYNFLGIASMSRGNPSLALDYYMNGLKDSDTYDLPMQKIMILINMGLLYLECGH
;
A
#
# COMPACT_ATOMS: atom_id res chain seq x y z
N MET A 1 -1.11 -0.98 12.95
CA MET A 1 -0.12 0.12 13.02
C MET A 1 -0.42 1.03 14.18
N GLU A 2 0.56 1.34 15.00
CA GLU A 2 0.39 2.21 16.15
C GLU A 2 1.12 3.54 15.94
N PHE A 3 0.54 4.64 16.44
CA PHE A 3 1.03 6.00 16.19
C PHE A 3 1.15 6.84 17.45
N ASN A 4 1.06 6.21 18.63
CA ASN A 4 1.06 6.91 19.93
C ASN A 4 2.36 7.65 20.21
N GLN A 5 3.47 7.22 19.60
CA GLN A 5 4.79 7.84 19.77
C GLN A 5 4.93 9.19 19.07
N TYR A 6 4.01 9.54 18.18
CA TYR A 6 4.10 10.77 17.41
C TYR A 6 3.42 11.94 18.10
N ASN A 7 3.86 13.15 17.75
CA ASN A 7 3.25 14.38 18.28
C ASN A 7 1.81 14.56 17.76
N THR A 8 1.09 15.49 18.37
CA THR A 8 -0.32 15.74 18.07
C THR A 8 -0.56 16.08 16.60
N THR A 9 0.31 16.89 16.00
CA THR A 9 0.18 17.31 14.60
C THR A 9 0.26 16.10 13.66
N VAL A 10 1.25 15.24 13.86
CA VAL A 10 1.42 14.01 13.05
C VAL A 10 0.22 13.08 13.25
N GLN A 11 -0.24 12.90 14.48
CA GLN A 11 -1.42 12.07 14.75
C GLN A 11 -2.66 12.62 14.06
N GLN A 12 -2.84 13.94 13.99
CA GLN A 12 -3.95 14.57 13.28
C GLN A 12 -3.88 14.30 11.77
N TRP A 13 -2.70 14.38 11.17
CA TRP A 13 -2.53 14.04 9.74
C TRP A 13 -2.94 12.60 9.47
N ILE A 14 -2.45 11.67 10.29
CA ILE A 14 -2.75 10.24 10.16
C ILE A 14 -4.25 10.00 10.28
N HIS A 15 -4.88 10.58 11.29
CA HIS A 15 -6.30 10.45 11.54
C HIS A 15 -7.13 11.01 10.37
N THR A 16 -6.73 12.18 9.85
CA THR A 16 -7.39 12.80 8.69
C THR A 16 -7.31 11.90 7.45
N VAL A 17 -6.15 11.28 7.20
CA VAL A 17 -5.99 10.33 6.10
C VAL A 17 -6.95 9.16 6.25
N LEU A 18 -6.96 8.52 7.42
CA LEU A 18 -7.79 7.33 7.64
C LEU A 18 -9.30 7.63 7.57
N GLU A 19 -9.73 8.82 8.00
CA GLU A 19 -11.14 9.21 7.95
C GLU A 19 -11.61 9.62 6.56
N ASN A 20 -10.72 10.13 5.71
CA ASN A 20 -11.10 10.74 4.43
C ASN A 20 -10.69 9.94 3.19
N ARG A 21 -10.11 8.75 3.35
CA ARG A 21 -9.61 7.91 2.23
C ARG A 21 -10.65 7.70 1.13
N GLU A 22 -11.91 7.57 1.50
CA GLU A 22 -12.98 7.22 0.55
C GLU A 22 -13.82 8.42 0.16
N THR A 23 -13.63 9.58 0.81
CA THR A 23 -14.52 10.73 0.64
C THR A 23 -13.85 12.00 0.15
N ASN A 24 -12.54 12.19 0.38
CA ASN A 24 -11.85 13.44 0.04
C ASN A 24 -10.39 13.18 -0.35
N ALA A 25 -10.18 12.89 -1.62
CA ALA A 25 -8.86 12.58 -2.17
C ALA A 25 -7.85 13.71 -1.98
N ASP A 26 -8.24 14.97 -2.19
CA ASP A 26 -7.33 16.11 -2.11
C ASP A 26 -6.78 16.30 -0.69
N VAL A 27 -7.65 16.17 0.32
CA VAL A 27 -7.25 16.26 1.73
C VAL A 27 -6.29 15.13 2.10
N VAL A 28 -6.56 13.91 1.63
CA VAL A 28 -5.69 12.75 1.88
C VAL A 28 -4.32 12.96 1.26
N LEU A 29 -4.25 13.39 0.00
CA LEU A 29 -2.99 13.62 -0.69
C LEU A 29 -2.16 14.72 -0.03
N GLU A 30 -2.80 15.80 0.42
CA GLU A 30 -2.14 16.88 1.16
C GLU A 30 -1.53 16.37 2.47
N CYS A 31 -2.30 15.64 3.27
CA CYS A 31 -1.81 15.06 4.52
C CYS A 31 -0.70 14.04 4.27
N CYS A 32 -0.81 13.23 3.23
CA CYS A 32 0.24 12.27 2.87
C CYS A 32 1.55 12.98 2.51
N ARG A 33 1.50 14.10 1.77
CA ARG A 33 2.69 14.90 1.49
C ARG A 33 3.35 15.40 2.76
N ASP A 34 2.55 15.92 3.69
CA ASP A 34 3.06 16.42 4.98
C ASP A 34 3.68 15.29 5.82
N ILE A 35 3.04 14.13 5.86
CA ILE A 35 3.53 12.95 6.57
C ILE A 35 4.85 12.47 5.98
N ILE A 36 4.94 12.39 4.65
CA ILE A 36 6.17 11.98 3.95
C ILE A 36 7.30 12.95 4.21
N ALA A 37 7.03 14.26 4.10
CA ALA A 37 8.03 15.30 4.33
C ALA A 37 8.57 15.24 5.77
N TYR A 38 7.70 15.07 6.75
CA TYR A 38 8.08 14.93 8.15
C TYR A 38 8.86 13.64 8.39
N GLY A 39 8.40 12.53 7.81
CA GLY A 39 9.09 11.25 7.90
C GLY A 39 10.50 11.30 7.30
N ARG A 40 10.64 11.98 6.16
CA ARG A 40 11.94 12.18 5.52
C ARG A 40 12.88 13.01 6.39
N LYS A 41 12.37 14.09 6.98
CA LYS A 41 13.13 14.97 7.89
C LYS A 41 13.60 14.25 9.15
N THR A 42 12.78 13.35 9.68
CA THR A 42 13.07 12.60 10.91
C THR A 42 13.62 11.20 10.68
N ASP A 43 13.85 10.83 9.42
CA ASP A 43 14.31 9.49 9.01
C ASP A 43 13.41 8.37 9.56
N ASP A 44 12.10 8.54 9.40
CA ASP A 44 11.08 7.63 9.93
C ASP A 44 10.44 6.82 8.80
N SER A 45 10.89 5.58 8.64
CA SER A 45 10.42 4.68 7.59
C SER A 45 8.93 4.34 7.74
N LYS A 46 8.43 4.22 8.95
CA LYS A 46 7.01 3.92 9.20
C LYS A 46 6.13 5.05 8.69
N LEU A 47 6.46 6.30 8.99
CA LEU A 47 5.71 7.45 8.50
C LEU A 47 5.78 7.58 6.99
N MET A 48 6.99 7.45 6.41
CA MET A 48 7.13 7.51 4.95
C MET A 48 6.31 6.40 4.28
N GLY A 49 6.39 5.19 4.81
CA GLY A 49 5.62 4.07 4.30
C GLY A 49 4.11 4.31 4.37
N PHE A 50 3.63 4.84 5.46
CA PHE A 50 2.21 5.19 5.64
C PHE A 50 1.77 6.22 4.59
N GLY A 51 2.50 7.31 4.45
CA GLY A 51 2.15 8.38 3.49
C GLY A 51 2.16 7.91 2.05
N PHE A 52 3.18 7.15 1.66
CA PHE A 52 3.25 6.59 0.31
C PHE A 52 2.13 5.58 0.04
N PHE A 53 1.82 4.73 1.01
CA PHE A 53 0.77 3.72 0.84
C PHE A 53 -0.60 4.36 0.62
N TYR A 54 -1.01 5.27 1.51
CA TYR A 54 -2.34 5.87 1.40
C TYR A 54 -2.42 6.87 0.25
N GLY A 55 -1.33 7.56 -0.08
CA GLY A 55 -1.25 8.34 -1.30
C GLY A 55 -1.36 7.48 -2.55
N GLY A 56 -0.68 6.35 -2.56
CA GLY A 56 -0.77 5.36 -3.65
C GLY A 56 -2.18 4.82 -3.84
N GLU A 57 -2.88 4.52 -2.75
CA GLU A 57 -4.28 4.08 -2.78
C GLU A 57 -5.19 5.13 -3.46
N ILE A 58 -4.98 6.40 -3.15
CA ILE A 58 -5.72 7.49 -3.79
C ILE A 58 -5.45 7.54 -5.30
N TYR A 59 -4.18 7.45 -5.72
CA TYR A 59 -3.85 7.44 -7.14
C TYR A 59 -4.39 6.22 -7.87
N TYR A 60 -4.48 5.07 -7.19
CA TYR A 60 -5.16 3.89 -7.73
C TYR A 60 -6.64 4.21 -8.03
N GLU A 61 -7.34 4.81 -7.08
CA GLU A 61 -8.76 5.19 -7.24
C GLU A 61 -8.95 6.24 -8.32
N LEU A 62 -7.99 7.17 -8.49
CA LEU A 62 -8.03 8.18 -9.55
C LEU A 62 -7.59 7.63 -10.92
N ASN A 63 -7.26 6.36 -11.00
CA ASN A 63 -6.78 5.70 -12.21
C ASN A 63 -5.50 6.36 -12.78
N ASP A 64 -4.66 6.89 -11.91
CA ASP A 64 -3.37 7.49 -12.25
C ASP A 64 -2.25 6.48 -12.01
N GLY A 65 -2.02 5.62 -13.02
CA GLY A 65 -1.10 4.50 -12.89
C GLY A 65 0.35 4.90 -12.64
N ALA A 66 0.82 6.00 -13.24
CA ALA A 66 2.20 6.42 -13.07
C ALA A 66 2.49 6.84 -11.63
N HIS A 67 1.65 7.70 -11.04
CA HIS A 67 1.79 8.09 -9.64
C HIS A 67 1.53 6.92 -8.70
N PHE A 68 0.55 6.07 -9.01
CA PHE A 68 0.26 4.88 -8.21
C PHE A 68 1.49 3.99 -8.07
N PHE A 69 2.12 3.60 -9.19
CA PHE A 69 3.28 2.69 -9.15
C PHE A 69 4.46 3.30 -8.40
N HIS A 70 4.73 4.59 -8.60
CA HIS A 70 5.79 5.27 -7.86
C HIS A 70 5.51 5.25 -6.35
N MET A 71 4.33 5.68 -5.93
CA MET A 71 3.96 5.75 -4.51
C MET A 71 3.96 4.38 -3.86
N MET A 72 3.39 3.39 -4.55
CA MET A 72 3.25 2.05 -3.97
C MET A 72 4.57 1.29 -3.88
N THR A 73 5.48 1.48 -4.84
CA THR A 73 6.83 0.89 -4.76
C THR A 73 7.67 1.54 -3.66
N GLU A 74 7.56 2.84 -3.48
CA GLU A 74 8.20 3.53 -2.35
C GLU A 74 7.62 3.04 -1.02
N ALA A 75 6.29 2.93 -0.94
CA ALA A 75 5.62 2.42 0.26
C ALA A 75 6.14 1.04 0.64
N LEU A 76 6.23 0.13 -0.32
CA LEU A 76 6.71 -1.23 -0.09
C LEU A 76 8.10 -1.24 0.54
N MET A 77 9.02 -0.42 0.03
CA MET A 77 10.37 -0.32 0.55
C MET A 77 10.40 0.18 2.01
N TYR A 78 9.70 1.26 2.30
CA TYR A 78 9.71 1.84 3.64
C TYR A 78 8.94 1.00 4.66
N LEU A 79 7.83 0.40 4.25
CA LEU A 79 7.04 -0.48 5.12
C LEU A 79 7.79 -1.78 5.45
N ASP A 80 8.54 -2.32 4.49
CA ASP A 80 9.41 -3.47 4.72
C ASP A 80 10.47 -3.15 5.77
N ARG A 81 11.14 -2.01 5.65
CA ARG A 81 12.11 -1.54 6.66
C ARG A 81 11.49 -1.35 8.04
N ALA A 82 10.25 -0.88 8.09
CA ALA A 82 9.53 -0.65 9.34
C ALA A 82 8.87 -1.91 9.88
N GLU A 83 8.95 -3.02 9.15
CA GLU A 83 8.33 -4.31 9.52
C GLU A 83 6.82 -4.20 9.70
N GLU A 84 6.17 -3.35 8.91
CA GLU A 84 4.71 -3.20 8.89
C GLU A 84 4.09 -4.18 7.89
N TRP A 85 4.10 -5.44 8.25
CA TRP A 85 3.83 -6.55 7.34
C TRP A 85 2.43 -6.58 6.76
N GLU A 86 1.42 -6.14 7.50
CA GLU A 86 0.05 -6.06 6.97
C GLU A 86 -0.01 -5.13 5.75
N LEU A 87 0.57 -3.94 5.85
CA LEU A 87 0.61 -2.99 4.74
C LEU A 87 1.54 -3.45 3.63
N VAL A 88 2.64 -4.13 3.95
CA VAL A 88 3.53 -4.75 2.95
C VAL A 88 2.73 -5.70 2.06
N VAL A 89 1.96 -6.59 2.64
CA VAL A 89 1.14 -7.55 1.89
C VAL A 89 0.07 -6.83 1.06
N ARG A 90 -0.52 -5.78 1.59
CA ARG A 90 -1.47 -4.96 0.84
C ARG A 90 -0.81 -4.25 -0.35
N CYS A 91 0.43 -3.80 -0.21
CA CYS A 91 1.20 -3.26 -1.34
C CYS A 91 1.35 -4.29 -2.46
N TYR A 92 1.75 -5.51 -2.12
CA TYR A 92 1.87 -6.58 -3.10
C TYR A 92 0.55 -6.85 -3.81
N ASN A 93 -0.55 -6.84 -3.07
CA ASN A 93 -1.88 -7.07 -3.64
C ASN A 93 -2.26 -5.97 -4.64
N PHE A 94 -2.07 -4.69 -4.27
CA PHE A 94 -2.32 -3.56 -5.17
C PHE A 94 -1.46 -3.61 -6.42
N LEU A 95 -0.15 -3.88 -6.25
CA LEU A 95 0.79 -3.96 -7.37
C LEU A 95 0.44 -5.11 -8.31
N GLY A 96 0.00 -6.23 -7.76
CA GLY A 96 -0.47 -7.37 -8.55
C GLY A 96 -1.70 -7.04 -9.39
N ILE A 97 -2.71 -6.42 -8.77
CA ILE A 97 -3.94 -6.01 -9.47
C ILE A 97 -3.60 -5.03 -10.61
N ALA A 98 -2.77 -4.03 -10.32
CA ALA A 98 -2.37 -3.03 -11.32
C ALA A 98 -1.56 -3.65 -12.47
N SER A 99 -0.72 -4.63 -12.17
CA SER A 99 0.04 -5.37 -13.20
C SER A 99 -0.90 -6.16 -14.12
N MET A 100 -1.95 -6.77 -13.57
CA MET A 100 -2.98 -7.42 -14.38
C MET A 100 -3.66 -6.42 -15.31
N SER A 101 -4.06 -5.26 -14.80
CA SER A 101 -4.71 -4.22 -15.58
C SER A 101 -3.84 -3.71 -16.72
N ARG A 102 -2.52 -3.78 -16.57
CA ARG A 102 -1.55 -3.40 -17.61
C ARG A 102 -1.23 -4.54 -18.58
N GLY A 103 -1.87 -5.69 -18.45
CA GLY A 103 -1.62 -6.83 -19.30
C GLY A 103 -0.32 -7.56 -19.01
N ASN A 104 0.17 -7.52 -17.78
CA ASN A 104 1.38 -8.22 -17.36
C ASN A 104 1.07 -9.25 -16.26
N PRO A 105 0.48 -10.39 -16.61
CA PRO A 105 0.11 -11.42 -15.62
C PRO A 105 1.31 -12.08 -14.95
N SER A 106 2.45 -12.16 -15.62
CA SER A 106 3.66 -12.72 -15.04
C SER A 106 4.15 -11.87 -13.86
N LEU A 107 4.19 -10.56 -14.01
CA LEU A 107 4.57 -9.65 -12.94
C LEU A 107 3.52 -9.66 -11.82
N ALA A 108 2.25 -9.72 -12.16
CA ALA A 108 1.17 -9.83 -11.18
C ALA A 108 1.35 -11.08 -10.31
N LEU A 109 1.64 -12.22 -10.93
CA LEU A 109 1.88 -13.46 -10.21
C LEU A 109 3.05 -13.33 -9.23
N ASP A 110 4.15 -12.70 -9.66
CA ASP A 110 5.31 -12.47 -8.79
C ASP A 110 4.92 -11.65 -7.55
N TYR A 111 4.17 -10.58 -7.72
CA TYR A 111 3.70 -9.77 -6.59
C TYR A 111 2.78 -10.59 -5.66
N TYR A 112 1.83 -11.33 -6.22
CA TYR A 112 0.93 -12.17 -5.41
C TYR A 112 1.69 -13.25 -4.65
N MET A 113 2.67 -13.90 -5.27
CA MET A 113 3.47 -14.93 -4.60
C MET A 113 4.29 -14.35 -3.44
N ASN A 114 4.86 -13.16 -3.60
CA ASN A 114 5.56 -12.48 -2.51
C ASN A 114 4.60 -12.14 -1.37
N GLY A 115 3.42 -11.61 -1.70
CA GLY A 115 2.40 -11.31 -0.70
C GLY A 115 1.90 -12.55 0.02
N LEU A 116 1.72 -13.66 -0.70
CA LEU A 116 1.31 -14.93 -0.11
C LEU A 116 2.34 -15.45 0.88
N LYS A 117 3.62 -15.42 0.49
CA LYS A 117 4.74 -15.82 1.35
C LYS A 117 4.76 -15.00 2.65
N ASP A 118 4.66 -13.68 2.55
CA ASP A 118 4.70 -12.82 3.73
C ASP A 118 3.44 -13.00 4.59
N SER A 119 2.28 -13.20 3.98
CA SER A 119 1.05 -13.45 4.74
C SER A 119 1.11 -14.76 5.54
N ASP A 120 1.79 -15.77 5.03
CA ASP A 120 2.05 -17.01 5.77
C ASP A 120 3.09 -16.80 6.87
N THR A 121 4.19 -16.12 6.55
CA THR A 121 5.30 -15.90 7.49
C THR A 121 4.85 -15.10 8.71
N TYR A 122 4.00 -14.09 8.51
CA TYR A 122 3.57 -13.17 9.57
C TYR A 122 2.14 -13.40 10.05
N ASP A 123 1.54 -14.53 9.66
CA ASP A 123 0.20 -14.95 10.08
C ASP A 123 -0.87 -13.86 9.85
N LEU A 124 -1.07 -13.54 8.57
CA LEU A 124 -2.02 -12.51 8.11
C LEU A 124 -3.13 -13.18 7.28
N PRO A 125 -4.08 -13.88 7.92
CA PRO A 125 -5.06 -14.71 7.20
C PRO A 125 -6.02 -13.90 6.32
N MET A 126 -6.40 -12.69 6.71
CA MET A 126 -7.29 -11.84 5.90
C MET A 126 -6.61 -11.41 4.61
N GLN A 127 -5.36 -10.97 4.70
CA GLN A 127 -4.57 -10.57 3.54
C GLN A 127 -4.28 -11.75 2.63
N LYS A 128 -4.03 -12.92 3.21
CA LYS A 128 -3.84 -14.16 2.46
C LYS A 128 -5.07 -14.50 1.61
N ILE A 129 -6.26 -14.43 2.21
CA ILE A 129 -7.52 -14.70 1.50
C ILE A 129 -7.68 -13.74 0.31
N MET A 130 -7.43 -12.46 0.51
CA MET A 130 -7.54 -11.44 -0.56
C MET A 130 -6.60 -11.75 -1.72
N ILE A 131 -5.37 -12.14 -1.44
CA ILE A 131 -4.40 -12.50 -2.47
C ILE A 131 -4.82 -13.77 -3.21
N LEU A 132 -5.28 -14.79 -2.48
CA LEU A 132 -5.74 -16.04 -3.10
C LEU A 132 -6.92 -15.80 -4.05
N ILE A 133 -7.85 -14.93 -3.69
CA ILE A 133 -8.95 -14.54 -4.56
C ILE A 133 -8.41 -13.90 -5.85
N ASN A 134 -7.48 -12.96 -5.74
CA ASN A 134 -6.91 -12.28 -6.90
C ASN A 134 -6.06 -13.22 -7.76
N MET A 135 -5.35 -14.18 -7.17
CA MET A 135 -4.65 -15.22 -7.92
C MET A 135 -5.64 -16.09 -8.70
N GLY A 136 -6.78 -16.43 -8.09
CA GLY A 136 -7.84 -17.17 -8.76
C GLY A 136 -8.38 -16.41 -9.96
N LEU A 137 -8.62 -15.11 -9.82
CA LEU A 137 -9.06 -14.24 -10.93
C LEU A 137 -8.01 -14.17 -12.03
N LEU A 138 -6.73 -14.07 -11.67
CA LEU A 138 -5.62 -14.09 -12.62
C LEU A 138 -5.65 -15.37 -13.48
N TYR A 139 -5.78 -16.53 -12.85
CA TYR A 139 -5.84 -17.80 -13.58
C TYR A 139 -7.05 -17.88 -14.48
N LEU A 140 -8.20 -17.39 -14.07
CA LEU A 140 -9.39 -17.34 -14.90
C LEU A 140 -9.18 -16.45 -16.13
N GLU A 141 -8.62 -15.27 -15.96
CA GLU A 141 -8.35 -14.33 -17.07
C GLU A 141 -7.32 -14.89 -18.05
N CYS A 142 -6.36 -15.67 -17.57
CA CYS A 142 -5.33 -16.29 -18.41
C CYS A 142 -5.77 -17.63 -19.02
N GLY A 143 -7.00 -18.07 -18.77
CA GLY A 143 -7.55 -19.30 -19.35
C GLY A 143 -7.02 -20.59 -18.73
N HIS A 144 -6.63 -20.55 -17.48
CA HIS A 144 -6.09 -21.71 -16.74
C HIS A 144 -7.08 -22.29 -15.73
#